data_c2fc8809e0518f7d265771b73a0715e4
#
_entry.id   c2fc8809e0518f7d265771b73a0715e4
#
_cell.length_a   1.000
_cell.length_b   1.000
_cell.length_c   1.000
_cell.angle_alpha   90.00
_cell.angle_beta   90.00
_cell.angle_gamma   90.00
#
_symmetry.space_group_name_H-M   'P 1'
#
loop_
_entity.id
_entity.type
_entity.pdbx_description
1 polymer ?
#
loop_
_entity_poly.entity_id
_entity_poly.type
_entity_poly.pdbx_seq_one_letter_code
_entity_poly.pdbx_strand_id
1 'polypeptide(L)'
;MLSCNGIVLNYAFVLYNKAISKIDIVQDIARELPTPPVKSYFLCDCWYVSEKIINTFAVQGFHTIGALKTNRLLYPSGMKKKLSELAAELSVTHKNFDLVTVKGRNYYVYRYEGNLNGIENAIVLFSYPEKAFGNPKALRAFLCMDIS
;
A
#
# COMPACT_ATOMS: atom_id res chain seq x y z
N MET A 1 6.72 13.85 -6.35
CA MET A 1 8.16 13.70 -6.09
C MET A 1 8.67 12.47 -6.82
N LEU A 2 9.77 12.57 -7.54
CA LEU A 2 10.42 11.45 -8.23
C LEU A 2 11.73 11.11 -7.51
N SER A 3 12.01 9.82 -7.36
CA SER A 3 13.25 9.35 -6.75
C SER A 3 13.90 8.29 -7.64
N CYS A 4 15.18 8.45 -7.94
CA CYS A 4 15.97 7.50 -8.68
C CYS A 4 17.43 7.55 -8.21
N ASN A 5 18.01 6.38 -7.88
CA ASN A 5 19.40 6.26 -7.45
C ASN A 5 19.81 7.25 -6.33
N GLY A 6 18.92 7.48 -5.36
CA GLY A 6 19.15 8.40 -4.24
C GLY A 6 18.94 9.88 -4.56
N ILE A 7 18.68 10.23 -5.82
CA ILE A 7 18.30 11.59 -6.21
C ILE A 7 16.80 11.74 -6.07
N VAL A 8 16.35 12.79 -5.40
CA VAL A 8 14.94 13.11 -5.18
C VAL A 8 14.63 14.47 -5.77
N LEU A 9 13.65 14.52 -6.67
CA LEU A 9 13.21 15.74 -7.35
C LEU A 9 11.71 15.95 -7.16
N ASN A 10 11.32 17.19 -6.97
CA ASN A 10 9.90 17.55 -7.00
C ASN A 10 9.44 17.62 -8.46
N TYR A 11 8.46 16.78 -8.81
CA TYR A 11 7.92 16.74 -10.18
C TYR A 11 6.86 17.83 -10.40
N ALA A 12 5.96 17.99 -9.42
CA ALA A 12 4.89 18.97 -9.51
C ALA A 12 4.48 19.50 -8.14
N PHE A 13 4.03 20.75 -8.12
CA PHE A 13 3.35 21.37 -7.00
C PHE A 13 1.99 21.88 -7.47
N VAL A 14 0.92 21.51 -6.77
CA VAL A 14 -0.43 21.95 -7.09
C VAL A 14 -1.04 22.67 -5.90
N LEU A 15 -1.49 23.90 -6.14
CA LEU A 15 -2.25 24.64 -5.12
C LEU A 15 -3.66 24.07 -5.02
N TYR A 16 -3.99 23.50 -3.87
CA TYR A 16 -5.29 22.89 -3.62
C TYR A 16 -6.30 23.93 -3.14
N ASN A 17 -7.31 24.21 -3.97
CA ASN A 17 -8.37 25.19 -3.72
C ASN A 17 -9.74 24.58 -3.41
N LYS A 18 -9.82 23.25 -3.26
CA LYS A 18 -11.05 22.48 -3.02
C LYS A 18 -12.05 22.42 -4.20
N ALA A 19 -11.77 23.06 -5.32
CA ALA A 19 -12.65 23.04 -6.50
C ALA A 19 -12.60 21.66 -7.22
N ILE A 20 -11.47 20.98 -7.15
CA ILE A 20 -11.23 19.66 -7.75
C ILE A 20 -10.80 18.71 -6.63
N SER A 21 -11.21 17.44 -6.70
CA SER A 21 -10.80 16.46 -5.70
C SER A 21 -9.29 16.18 -5.77
N LYS A 22 -8.67 15.89 -4.62
CA LYS A 22 -7.25 15.50 -4.58
C LYS A 22 -6.98 14.25 -5.43
N ILE A 23 -7.94 13.33 -5.52
CA ILE A 23 -7.84 12.13 -6.34
C ILE A 23 -7.74 12.50 -7.82
N ASP A 24 -8.58 13.41 -8.29
CA ASP A 24 -8.58 13.85 -9.71
C ASP A 24 -7.27 14.58 -10.04
N ILE A 25 -6.78 15.44 -9.14
CA ILE A 25 -5.47 16.09 -9.30
C ILE A 25 -4.33 15.07 -9.48
N VAL A 26 -4.30 14.05 -8.61
CA VAL A 26 -3.27 13.00 -8.68
C VAL A 26 -3.40 12.19 -9.97
N GLN A 27 -4.63 11.91 -10.44
CA GLN A 27 -4.83 11.24 -11.72
C GLN A 27 -4.36 12.06 -12.91
N ASP A 28 -4.61 13.37 -12.91
CA ASP A 28 -4.16 14.26 -13.97
C ASP A 28 -2.63 14.29 -14.05
N ILE A 29 -1.97 14.40 -12.90
CA ILE A 29 -0.50 14.30 -12.82
C ILE A 29 -0.02 12.94 -13.33
N ALA A 30 -0.66 11.85 -12.94
CA ALA A 30 -0.28 10.50 -13.36
C ALA A 30 -0.37 10.32 -14.88
N ARG A 31 -1.39 10.86 -15.52
CA ARG A 31 -1.57 10.77 -16.98
C ARG A 31 -0.49 11.51 -17.77
N GLU A 32 0.13 12.53 -17.18
CA GLU A 32 1.21 13.30 -17.79
C GLU A 32 2.59 12.67 -17.57
N LEU A 33 2.71 11.68 -16.66
CA LEU A 33 3.97 11.00 -16.39
C LEU A 33 4.40 10.16 -17.59
N PRO A 34 5.68 10.23 -17.99
CA PRO A 34 6.21 9.32 -19.00
C PRO A 34 6.24 7.88 -18.46
N THR A 35 6.04 6.92 -19.36
CA THR A 35 6.22 5.50 -19.02
C THR A 35 7.66 5.26 -18.56
N PRO A 36 7.86 4.68 -17.38
CA PRO A 36 9.21 4.47 -16.86
C PRO A 36 9.95 3.40 -17.66
N PRO A 37 11.25 3.60 -17.93
CA PRO A 37 12.07 2.64 -18.67
C PRO A 37 12.46 1.40 -17.85
N VAL A 38 12.25 1.43 -16.56
CA VAL A 38 12.58 0.35 -15.60
C VAL A 38 11.41 0.14 -14.65
N LYS A 39 11.39 -1.00 -13.97
CA LYS A 39 10.37 -1.29 -12.95
C LYS A 39 10.31 -0.15 -11.93
N SER A 40 9.17 0.50 -11.86
CA SER A 40 8.97 1.71 -11.05
C SER A 40 7.72 1.61 -10.21
N TYR A 41 7.76 2.28 -9.06
CA TYR A 41 6.71 2.23 -8.07
C TYR A 41 6.12 3.61 -7.80
N PHE A 42 4.80 3.65 -7.73
CA PHE A 42 4.06 4.76 -7.13
C PHE A 42 3.85 4.47 -5.65
N LEU A 43 4.36 5.35 -4.80
CA LEU A 43 4.21 5.24 -3.35
C LEU A 43 3.20 6.26 -2.86
N CYS A 44 2.21 5.83 -2.09
CA CYS A 44 1.19 6.72 -1.56
C CYS A 44 0.78 6.39 -0.13
N ASP A 45 0.19 7.38 0.53
CA ASP A 45 -0.46 7.17 1.82
C ASP A 45 -1.86 6.57 1.66
N CYS A 46 -2.51 6.27 2.77
CA CYS A 46 -3.80 5.60 2.79
C CYS A 46 -4.96 6.40 2.15
N TRP A 47 -4.79 7.71 1.92
CA TRP A 47 -5.79 8.56 1.29
C TRP A 47 -5.93 8.31 -0.20
N TYR A 48 -4.84 7.87 -0.84
CA TYR A 48 -4.76 7.68 -2.29
C TYR A 48 -4.91 6.22 -2.73
N VAL A 49 -5.06 5.28 -1.78
CA VAL A 49 -5.26 3.86 -2.09
C VAL A 49 -6.69 3.62 -2.55
N SER A 50 -6.90 3.66 -3.84
CA SER A 50 -8.18 3.36 -4.51
C SER A 50 -7.92 2.68 -5.85
N GLU A 51 -8.89 1.89 -6.32
CA GLU A 51 -8.81 1.26 -7.63
C GLU A 51 -8.57 2.28 -8.75
N LYS A 52 -9.24 3.41 -8.68
CA LYS A 52 -9.11 4.51 -9.65
C LYS A 52 -7.66 5.02 -9.77
N ILE A 53 -6.98 5.26 -8.65
CA ILE A 53 -5.58 5.70 -8.63
C ILE A 53 -4.65 4.58 -9.10
N ILE A 54 -4.83 3.38 -8.57
CA ILE A 54 -4.00 2.22 -8.93
C ILE A 54 -4.03 1.97 -10.44
N ASN A 55 -5.23 1.96 -11.04
CA ASN A 55 -5.39 1.73 -12.47
C ASN A 55 -4.77 2.85 -13.31
N THR A 56 -4.89 4.10 -12.88
CA THR A 56 -4.28 5.23 -13.60
C THR A 56 -2.75 5.09 -13.64
N PHE A 57 -2.12 4.77 -12.53
CA PHE A 57 -0.68 4.54 -12.48
C PHE A 57 -0.25 3.25 -13.20
N ALA A 58 -1.05 2.18 -13.13
CA ALA A 58 -0.78 0.93 -13.83
C ALA A 58 -0.75 1.12 -15.35
N VAL A 59 -1.68 1.89 -15.91
CA VAL A 59 -1.69 2.25 -17.35
C VAL A 59 -0.41 3.00 -17.75
N GLN A 60 0.15 3.80 -16.87
CA GLN A 60 1.42 4.49 -17.10
C GLN A 60 2.66 3.61 -16.86
N GLY A 61 2.49 2.37 -16.42
CA GLY A 61 3.59 1.42 -16.20
C GLY A 61 4.17 1.42 -14.78
N PHE A 62 3.45 1.97 -13.80
CA PHE A 62 3.87 1.98 -12.39
C PHE A 62 3.15 0.91 -11.58
N HIS A 63 3.91 0.19 -10.75
CA HIS A 63 3.35 -0.61 -9.67
C HIS A 63 2.95 0.30 -8.51
N THR A 64 1.94 -0.07 -7.74
CA THR A 64 1.52 0.75 -6.59
C THR A 64 1.88 0.08 -5.27
N ILE A 65 2.50 0.83 -4.37
CA ILE A 65 2.65 0.48 -2.96
C ILE A 65 2.00 1.59 -2.13
N GLY A 66 0.99 1.24 -1.34
CA GLY A 66 0.25 2.20 -0.55
C GLY A 66 0.05 1.76 0.89
N ALA A 67 0.10 2.70 1.83
CA ALA A 67 -0.27 2.43 3.22
C ALA A 67 -1.78 2.14 3.32
N LEU A 68 -2.16 1.25 4.23
CA LEU A 68 -3.55 0.93 4.50
C LEU A 68 -3.94 1.30 5.93
N LYS A 69 -5.16 1.78 6.09
CA LYS A 69 -5.77 1.92 7.42
C LYS A 69 -6.16 0.54 7.95
N THR A 70 -5.97 0.31 9.24
CA THR A 70 -6.25 -0.98 9.87
C THR A 70 -7.73 -1.33 9.95
N ASN A 71 -8.62 -0.38 9.71
CA ASN A 71 -10.07 -0.59 9.59
C ASN A 71 -10.52 -0.94 8.16
N ARG A 72 -9.60 -1.04 7.20
CA ARG A 72 -9.92 -1.46 5.82
C ARG A 72 -10.52 -2.86 5.81
N LEU A 73 -11.51 -3.07 4.94
CA LEU A 73 -12.19 -4.36 4.82
C LEU A 73 -11.46 -5.27 3.84
N LEU A 74 -11.26 -6.50 4.28
CA LEU A 74 -10.73 -7.63 3.52
C LEU A 74 -11.82 -8.69 3.38
N TYR A 75 -11.62 -9.63 2.46
CA TYR A 75 -12.54 -10.74 2.24
C TYR A 75 -11.81 -12.09 2.23
N PRO A 76 -11.18 -12.48 3.37
CA PRO A 76 -10.52 -13.78 3.48
C PRO A 76 -11.56 -14.91 3.33
N SER A 77 -11.33 -15.80 2.34
CA SER A 77 -12.27 -16.88 2.00
C SER A 77 -13.71 -16.38 1.75
N GLY A 78 -13.85 -15.18 1.18
CA GLY A 78 -15.15 -14.56 0.90
C GLY A 78 -15.85 -13.92 2.10
N MET A 79 -15.30 -14.02 3.30
CA MET A 79 -15.89 -13.43 4.50
C MET A 79 -15.37 -12.01 4.74
N LYS A 80 -16.30 -11.08 4.94
CA LYS A 80 -15.99 -9.67 5.26
C LYS A 80 -15.37 -9.55 6.65
N LYS A 81 -14.18 -8.97 6.73
CA LYS A 81 -13.42 -8.80 7.98
C LYS A 81 -12.57 -7.54 7.92
N LYS A 82 -12.43 -6.83 9.03
CA LYS A 82 -11.48 -5.72 9.11
C LYS A 82 -10.03 -6.26 9.13
N LEU A 83 -9.13 -5.51 8.55
CA LEU A 83 -7.71 -5.84 8.55
C LEU A 83 -7.17 -6.04 9.98
N SER A 84 -7.56 -5.17 10.92
CA SER A 84 -7.19 -5.30 12.34
C SER A 84 -7.71 -6.57 13.01
N GLU A 85 -8.91 -7.02 12.64
CA GLU A 85 -9.51 -8.26 13.16
C GLU A 85 -8.76 -9.49 12.64
N LEU A 86 -8.48 -9.54 11.35
CA LEU A 86 -7.68 -10.61 10.76
C LEU A 86 -6.26 -10.64 11.34
N ALA A 87 -5.63 -9.49 11.50
CA ALA A 87 -4.30 -9.40 12.11
C ALA A 87 -4.29 -9.90 13.56
N ALA A 88 -5.32 -9.59 14.35
CA ALA A 88 -5.45 -10.07 15.72
C ALA A 88 -5.58 -11.59 15.78
N GLU A 89 -6.38 -12.19 14.90
CA GLU A 89 -6.52 -13.64 14.81
C GLU A 89 -5.21 -14.33 14.42
N LEU A 90 -4.50 -13.81 13.43
CA LEU A 90 -3.24 -14.35 12.96
C LEU A 90 -2.11 -14.20 13.98
N SER A 91 -2.10 -13.13 14.76
CA SER A 91 -1.04 -12.81 15.73
C SER A 91 -1.11 -13.59 17.03
N VAL A 92 -2.04 -14.53 17.17
CA VAL A 92 -2.06 -15.49 18.28
C VAL A 92 -0.79 -16.33 18.32
N THR A 93 -0.16 -16.57 17.17
CA THR A 93 1.11 -17.27 17.07
C THR A 93 2.04 -16.62 16.03
N HIS A 94 3.35 -16.59 16.34
CA HIS A 94 4.38 -16.15 15.38
C HIS A 94 4.44 -17.04 14.12
N LYS A 95 3.97 -18.27 14.18
CA LYS A 95 4.08 -19.25 13.07
C LYS A 95 3.40 -18.79 11.77
N ASN A 96 2.46 -17.86 11.86
CA ASN A 96 1.79 -17.30 10.70
C ASN A 96 2.59 -16.19 10.01
N PHE A 97 3.69 -15.75 10.61
CA PHE A 97 4.47 -14.60 10.17
C PHE A 97 5.90 -15.00 9.83
N ASP A 98 6.44 -14.36 8.82
CA ASP A 98 7.86 -14.44 8.48
C ASP A 98 8.64 -13.34 9.20
N LEU A 99 9.81 -13.68 9.73
CA LEU A 99 10.72 -12.70 10.32
C LEU A 99 11.58 -12.09 9.22
N VAL A 100 11.47 -10.78 9.05
CA VAL A 100 12.18 -10.01 8.02
C VAL A 100 13.02 -8.92 8.67
N THR A 101 14.27 -8.79 8.26
CA THR A 101 15.17 -7.73 8.73
C THR A 101 15.30 -6.63 7.69
N VAL A 102 14.99 -5.40 8.06
CA VAL A 102 15.12 -4.21 7.22
C VAL A 102 15.95 -3.17 7.95
N LYS A 103 17.08 -2.74 7.37
CA LYS A 103 17.98 -1.75 7.97
C LYS A 103 18.33 -2.05 9.44
N GLY A 104 18.64 -3.31 9.75
CA GLY A 104 19.00 -3.76 11.10
C GLY A 104 17.84 -3.85 12.10
N ARG A 105 16.60 -3.73 11.66
CA ARG A 105 15.41 -3.89 12.48
C ARG A 105 14.60 -5.10 12.03
N ASN A 106 14.12 -5.88 12.98
CA ASN A 106 13.32 -7.07 12.71
C ASN A 106 11.83 -6.77 12.75
N TYR A 107 11.11 -7.37 11.82
CA TYR A 107 9.66 -7.27 11.68
C TYR A 107 9.07 -8.64 11.44
N TYR A 108 7.92 -8.93 12.04
CA TYR A 108 7.08 -10.05 11.68
C TYR A 108 6.12 -9.60 10.59
N VAL A 109 6.14 -10.29 9.45
CA VAL A 109 5.36 -9.93 8.26
C VAL A 109 4.47 -11.10 7.85
N TYR A 110 3.19 -10.81 7.57
CA TYR A 110 2.24 -11.73 6.98
C TYR A 110 1.77 -11.21 5.63
N ARG A 111 1.75 -12.08 4.63
CA ARG A 111 1.27 -11.76 3.28
C ARG A 111 -0.13 -12.30 3.09
N TYR A 112 -1.08 -11.41 2.93
CA TYR A 112 -2.45 -11.72 2.51
C TYR A 112 -2.57 -11.54 0.99
N GLU A 113 -3.21 -12.47 0.31
CA GLU A 113 -3.59 -12.36 -1.11
C GLU A 113 -5.10 -12.52 -1.22
N GLY A 114 -5.76 -11.54 -1.81
CA GLY A 114 -7.20 -11.55 -1.96
C GLY A 114 -7.79 -10.17 -2.21
N ASN A 115 -9.10 -10.06 -2.02
CA ASN A 115 -9.81 -8.83 -2.30
C ASN A 115 -9.83 -7.89 -1.09
N LEU A 116 -9.68 -6.60 -1.38
CA LEU A 116 -10.02 -5.49 -0.51
C LEU A 116 -11.36 -4.90 -0.94
N ASN A 117 -11.98 -4.13 -0.05
CA ASN A 117 -13.12 -3.31 -0.45
C ASN A 117 -12.70 -2.32 -1.56
N GLY A 118 -13.24 -2.53 -2.77
CA GLY A 118 -12.98 -1.72 -3.96
C GLY A 118 -11.67 -2.03 -4.69
N ILE A 119 -10.94 -3.11 -4.34
CA ILE A 119 -9.71 -3.52 -5.03
C ILE A 119 -9.66 -5.04 -5.07
N GLU A 120 -9.62 -5.62 -6.26
CA GLU A 120 -9.51 -7.06 -6.46
C GLU A 120 -8.06 -7.52 -6.59
N ASN A 121 -7.80 -8.77 -6.24
CA ASN A 121 -6.50 -9.44 -6.39
C ASN A 121 -5.33 -8.64 -5.78
N ALA A 122 -5.55 -8.13 -4.59
CA ALA A 122 -4.56 -7.34 -3.87
C ALA A 122 -3.59 -8.22 -3.08
N ILE A 123 -2.36 -7.77 -2.97
CA ILE A 123 -1.38 -8.28 -1.99
C ILE A 123 -1.33 -7.27 -0.85
N VAL A 124 -1.58 -7.72 0.37
CA VAL A 124 -1.51 -6.90 1.58
C VAL A 124 -0.48 -7.49 2.53
N LEU A 125 0.47 -6.68 2.94
CA LEU A 125 1.45 -7.02 3.95
C LEU A 125 1.02 -6.46 5.31
N PHE A 126 0.89 -7.33 6.30
CA PHE A 126 0.75 -6.96 7.72
C PHE A 126 2.12 -6.97 8.35
N SER A 127 2.48 -5.93 9.07
CA SER A 127 3.80 -5.80 9.66
C SER A 127 3.71 -5.37 11.11
N TYR A 128 4.43 -6.10 11.97
CA TYR A 128 4.66 -5.75 13.37
C TYR A 128 6.16 -5.62 13.63
N PRO A 129 6.64 -4.60 14.32
CA PRO A 129 7.99 -4.64 14.89
C PRO A 129 8.14 -5.86 15.80
N GLU A 130 9.27 -6.54 15.78
CA GLU A 130 9.50 -7.76 16.59
C GLU A 130 9.16 -7.55 18.06
N LYS A 131 9.61 -6.41 18.63
CA LYS A 131 9.40 -6.07 20.04
C LYS A 131 7.94 -5.71 20.40
N ALA A 132 7.10 -5.49 19.40
CA ALA A 132 5.70 -5.09 19.56
C ALA A 132 4.75 -6.03 18.80
N PHE A 133 5.16 -7.27 18.60
CA PHE A 133 4.34 -8.28 17.92
C PHE A 133 2.98 -8.46 18.62
N GLY A 134 1.91 -8.46 17.83
CA GLY A 134 0.54 -8.60 18.33
C GLY A 134 -0.06 -7.33 18.96
N ASN A 135 0.71 -6.25 19.09
CA ASN A 135 0.16 -4.98 19.58
C ASN A 135 -0.61 -4.26 18.45
N PRO A 136 -1.94 -4.08 18.57
CA PRO A 136 -2.75 -3.45 17.53
C PRO A 136 -2.29 -2.04 17.15
N LYS A 137 -1.71 -1.29 18.08
CA LYS A 137 -1.19 0.07 17.83
C LYS A 137 0.10 0.07 17.00
N ALA A 138 0.83 -1.04 17.02
CA ALA A 138 2.07 -1.20 16.28
C ALA A 138 1.86 -1.81 14.88
N LEU A 139 0.66 -2.32 14.60
CA LEU A 139 0.31 -2.88 13.28
C LEU A 139 0.43 -1.83 12.20
N ARG A 140 1.14 -2.18 11.13
CA ARG A 140 1.16 -1.44 9.87
C ARG A 140 0.75 -2.37 8.75
N ALA A 141 0.04 -1.83 7.78
CA ALA A 141 -0.37 -2.59 6.61
C ALA A 141 -0.09 -1.81 5.33
N PHE A 142 0.30 -2.55 4.31
CA PHE A 142 0.66 -2.00 3.00
C PHE A 142 0.00 -2.81 1.90
N LEU A 143 -0.59 -2.11 0.95
CA LEU A 143 -1.01 -2.68 -0.32
C LEU A 143 0.20 -2.74 -1.26
N CYS A 144 0.35 -3.83 -1.97
CA CYS A 144 1.30 -3.95 -3.08
C CYS A 144 0.56 -4.49 -4.31
N MET A 145 0.50 -3.68 -5.36
CA MET A 145 -0.07 -4.07 -6.64
C MET A 145 1.05 -4.14 -7.67
N ASP A 146 1.49 -5.35 -7.96
CA ASP A 146 2.49 -5.62 -8.98
C ASP A 146 1.78 -5.88 -10.31
N ILE A 147 2.10 -5.09 -11.34
CA ILE A 147 1.52 -5.19 -12.69
C ILE A 147 2.35 -6.08 -13.64
N SER A 148 3.47 -6.62 -13.15
CA SER A 148 4.32 -7.51 -13.96
C SER A 148 3.79 -8.92 -14.12
#